data_78e7810e631811b723aab6534bea1be3
#
_entry.id   78e7810e631811b723aab6534bea1be3
#
_cell.length_a   1.000
_cell.length_b   1.000
_cell.length_c   1.000
_cell.angle_alpha   90.00
_cell.angle_beta   90.00
_cell.angle_gamma   90.00
#
_symmetry.space_group_name_H-M   'P 1'
#
loop_
_entity.id
_entity.type
_entity.pdbx_description
1 polymer ?
#
loop_
_entity_poly.entity_id
_entity_poly.type
_entity_poly.pdbx_seq_one_letter_code
_entity_poly.pdbx_strand_id
1 'polypeptide(L)'
;MTTIIEGIDGLRARAGDHLGYSEWVEITQDQVNRFADATFDHQWIHVDVERAKAGPFGGPIAHGYLTLALGPGLLPTIVDVQGFAMGVNYGANKIRFPAPVPVGSKVRLGVRLLSVEDVAGGAQGTMELTFEVDGAEKPSCVAEVLYRYYL
;
A
#
# COMPACT_ATOMS: atom_id res chain seq x y z
N MET A 1 -3.99 -17.03 3.07
CA MET A 1 -3.02 -17.58 4.05
C MET A 1 -1.84 -16.62 4.14
N THR A 2 -1.46 -16.24 5.36
CA THR A 2 -0.35 -15.31 5.60
C THR A 2 0.98 -16.04 5.51
N THR A 3 1.94 -15.48 4.77
CA THR A 3 3.30 -16.01 4.70
C THR A 3 4.07 -15.61 5.96
N ILE A 4 4.65 -16.58 6.67
CA ILE A 4 5.51 -16.31 7.83
C ILE A 4 6.96 -16.25 7.39
N ILE A 5 7.67 -15.20 7.79
CA ILE A 5 9.09 -15.00 7.53
C ILE A 5 9.79 -14.82 8.87
N GLU A 6 10.76 -15.70 9.17
CA GLU A 6 11.43 -15.70 10.46
C GLU A 6 12.84 -15.08 10.35
N GLY A 7 13.05 -13.96 11.01
CA GLY A 7 14.35 -13.32 11.16
C GLY A 7 14.98 -12.81 9.86
N ILE A 8 16.22 -12.36 9.97
CA ILE A 8 16.98 -11.81 8.83
C ILE A 8 17.22 -12.87 7.76
N ASP A 9 17.55 -14.09 8.17
CA ASP A 9 17.81 -15.19 7.22
C ASP A 9 16.55 -15.58 6.47
N GLY A 10 15.39 -15.56 7.14
CA GLY A 10 14.10 -15.79 6.49
C GLY A 10 13.77 -14.71 5.46
N LEU A 11 14.06 -13.44 5.76
CA LEU A 11 13.91 -12.37 4.80
C LEU A 11 14.82 -12.57 3.59
N ARG A 12 16.09 -12.86 3.81
CA ARG A 12 17.05 -13.10 2.71
C ARG A 12 16.62 -14.25 1.82
N ALA A 13 16.09 -15.31 2.40
CA ALA A 13 15.64 -16.49 1.66
C ALA A 13 14.45 -16.19 0.73
N ARG A 14 13.67 -15.14 1.02
CA ARG A 14 12.50 -14.76 0.25
C ARG A 14 12.75 -13.57 -0.69
N ALA A 15 13.98 -13.06 -0.75
CA ALA A 15 14.33 -11.97 -1.66
C ALA A 15 14.08 -12.38 -3.12
N GLY A 16 13.34 -11.56 -3.86
CA GLY A 16 12.89 -11.82 -5.22
C GLY A 16 11.50 -12.45 -5.32
N ASP A 17 10.93 -12.96 -4.22
CA ASP A 17 9.65 -13.63 -4.24
C ASP A 17 8.47 -12.66 -4.19
N HIS A 18 7.39 -13.03 -4.89
CA HIS A 18 6.08 -12.46 -4.65
C HIS A 18 5.47 -13.11 -3.40
N LEU A 19 5.14 -12.30 -2.38
CA LEU A 19 4.72 -12.80 -1.07
C LEU A 19 3.22 -13.08 -0.98
N GLY A 20 2.43 -12.54 -1.90
CA GLY A 20 1.00 -12.77 -1.95
C GLY A 20 0.17 -11.49 -2.14
N TYR A 21 -1.15 -11.65 -1.99
CA TYR A 21 -2.14 -10.59 -2.13
C TYR A 21 -3.00 -10.50 -0.87
N SER A 22 -3.43 -9.28 -0.55
CA SER A 22 -4.48 -9.08 0.45
C SER A 22 -5.84 -9.50 -0.11
N GLU A 23 -6.84 -9.62 0.75
CA GLU A 23 -8.23 -9.60 0.32
C GLU A 23 -8.57 -8.26 -0.34
N TRP A 24 -9.64 -8.26 -1.13
CA TRP A 24 -10.19 -7.03 -1.69
C TRP A 24 -10.89 -6.23 -0.60
N VAL A 25 -10.60 -4.92 -0.53
CA VAL A 25 -11.24 -4.01 0.41
C VAL A 25 -11.95 -2.88 -0.33
N GLU A 26 -13.17 -2.58 0.07
CA GLU A 26 -13.93 -1.47 -0.50
C GLU A 26 -13.39 -0.13 -0.01
N ILE A 27 -13.26 0.83 -0.93
CA ILE A 27 -12.89 2.20 -0.61
C ILE A 27 -14.17 3.04 -0.56
N THR A 28 -14.55 3.45 0.65
CA THR A 28 -15.80 4.17 0.88
C THR A 28 -15.58 5.69 0.83
N GLN A 29 -16.66 6.44 0.56
CA GLN A 29 -16.61 7.90 0.63
C GLN A 29 -16.30 8.39 2.06
N ASP A 30 -16.82 7.71 3.09
CA ASP A 30 -16.52 8.04 4.48
C ASP A 30 -15.03 7.93 4.78
N GLN A 31 -14.38 6.88 4.31
CA GLN A 31 -12.93 6.69 4.45
C GLN A 31 -12.15 7.81 3.77
N VAL A 32 -12.54 8.19 2.57
CA VAL A 32 -11.90 9.28 1.81
C VAL A 32 -12.10 10.62 2.53
N ASN A 33 -13.30 10.88 3.05
CA ASN A 33 -13.59 12.09 3.82
C ASN A 33 -12.75 12.17 5.10
N ARG A 34 -12.58 11.05 5.81
CA ARG A 34 -11.72 10.98 7.00
C ARG A 34 -10.25 11.25 6.68
N PHE A 35 -9.78 10.73 5.56
CA PHE A 35 -8.40 10.99 5.12
C PHE A 35 -8.22 12.47 4.75
N ALA A 36 -9.19 13.06 4.07
CA ALA A 36 -9.20 14.49 3.76
C ALA A 36 -9.14 15.34 5.03
N ASP A 37 -9.93 14.98 6.05
CA ASP A 37 -9.93 15.68 7.33
C ASP A 37 -8.59 15.54 8.06
N ALA A 38 -8.00 14.35 8.05
CA ALA A 38 -6.74 14.07 8.73
C ALA A 38 -5.53 14.77 8.08
N THR A 39 -5.58 15.01 6.77
CA THR A 39 -4.45 15.54 5.97
C THR A 39 -4.68 16.96 5.46
N PHE A 40 -5.88 17.52 5.67
CA PHE A 40 -6.30 18.81 5.14
C PHE A 40 -6.42 18.90 3.61
N ASP A 41 -6.39 17.76 2.92
CA ASP A 41 -6.58 17.69 1.48
C ASP A 41 -8.06 17.48 1.13
N HIS A 42 -8.78 18.58 1.01
CA HIS A 42 -10.20 18.61 0.69
C HIS A 42 -10.47 18.99 -0.77
N GLN A 43 -9.58 18.62 -1.69
CA GLN A 43 -9.80 18.89 -3.10
C GLN A 43 -11.12 18.25 -3.56
N TRP A 44 -11.87 18.99 -4.37
CA TRP A 44 -13.21 18.60 -4.79
C TRP A 44 -13.31 17.25 -5.48
N ILE A 45 -12.25 16.82 -6.17
CA ILE A 45 -12.21 15.50 -6.85
C ILE A 45 -12.37 14.33 -5.87
N HIS A 46 -12.12 14.55 -4.58
CA HIS A 46 -12.21 13.52 -3.54
C HIS A 46 -13.49 13.63 -2.71
N VAL A 47 -13.91 14.84 -2.38
CA VAL A 47 -14.93 15.06 -1.33
C VAL A 47 -16.25 15.68 -1.85
N ASP A 48 -16.26 16.33 -2.99
CA ASP A 48 -17.48 16.92 -3.58
C ASP A 48 -18.07 15.95 -4.61
N VAL A 49 -18.95 15.06 -4.14
CA VAL A 49 -19.49 13.96 -4.95
C VAL A 49 -20.21 14.48 -6.21
N GLU A 50 -21.03 15.52 -6.08
CA GLU A 50 -21.81 16.04 -7.21
C GLU A 50 -20.91 16.72 -8.25
N ARG A 51 -19.95 17.50 -7.81
CA ARG A 51 -18.97 18.11 -8.71
C ARG A 51 -18.08 17.06 -9.38
N ALA A 52 -17.65 16.05 -8.62
CA ALA A 52 -16.80 14.98 -9.12
C ALA A 52 -17.52 14.13 -10.19
N LYS A 53 -18.82 13.90 -10.07
CA LYS A 53 -19.62 13.21 -11.09
C LYS A 53 -19.58 13.91 -12.45
N ALA A 54 -19.56 15.25 -12.44
CA ALA A 54 -19.45 16.06 -13.65
C ALA A 54 -18.00 16.26 -14.09
N GLY A 55 -17.03 15.78 -13.35
CA GLY A 55 -15.61 15.94 -13.60
C GLY A 55 -15.02 14.84 -14.49
N PRO A 56 -13.68 14.86 -14.68
CA PRO A 56 -12.99 14.00 -15.64
C PRO A 56 -12.99 12.51 -15.27
N PHE A 57 -13.22 12.17 -14.00
CA PHE A 57 -13.20 10.79 -13.52
C PHE A 57 -14.59 10.13 -13.43
N GLY A 58 -15.66 10.91 -13.68
CA GLY A 58 -17.03 10.42 -13.61
C GLY A 58 -17.58 10.18 -12.20
N GLY A 59 -16.85 10.57 -11.18
CA GLY A 59 -17.16 10.41 -9.75
C GLY A 59 -15.98 10.76 -8.89
N PRO A 60 -16.14 10.76 -7.54
CA PRO A 60 -15.04 11.02 -6.64
C PRO A 60 -14.01 9.88 -6.68
N ILE A 61 -12.75 10.25 -6.48
CA ILE A 61 -11.62 9.31 -6.42
C ILE A 61 -10.92 9.43 -5.07
N ALA A 62 -10.31 8.32 -4.63
CA ALA A 62 -9.48 8.32 -3.45
C ALA A 62 -8.19 9.13 -3.70
N HIS A 63 -7.65 9.73 -2.64
CA HIS A 63 -6.32 10.33 -2.67
C HIS A 63 -5.29 9.24 -3.01
N GLY A 64 -4.33 9.57 -3.85
CA GLY A 64 -3.22 8.65 -4.11
C GLY A 64 -2.50 8.25 -2.81
N TYR A 65 -2.29 9.21 -1.92
CA TYR A 65 -1.66 8.95 -0.62
C TYR A 65 -2.53 8.11 0.32
N LEU A 66 -3.85 8.15 0.22
CA LEU A 66 -4.70 7.21 0.96
C LEU A 66 -4.43 5.78 0.48
N THR A 67 -4.42 5.55 -0.82
CA THR A 67 -4.15 4.24 -1.39
C THR A 67 -2.80 3.70 -0.91
N LEU A 68 -1.75 4.50 -1.01
CA LEU A 68 -0.43 4.13 -0.51
C LEU A 68 -0.43 3.85 1.00
N ALA A 69 -1.13 4.67 1.77
CA ALA A 69 -1.21 4.55 3.23
C ALA A 69 -1.94 3.28 3.70
N LEU A 70 -2.69 2.61 2.83
CA LEU A 70 -3.28 1.30 3.14
C LEU A 70 -2.23 0.19 3.24
N GLY A 71 -1.04 0.40 2.67
CA GLY A 71 0.03 -0.60 2.64
C GLY A 71 0.35 -1.20 4.00
N PRO A 72 0.73 -0.40 5.01
CA PRO A 72 1.06 -0.93 6.34
C PRO A 72 -0.08 -1.67 7.03
N GLY A 73 -1.33 -1.29 6.73
CA GLY A 73 -2.52 -1.96 7.28
C GLY A 73 -2.85 -3.28 6.60
N LEU A 74 -2.61 -3.40 5.31
CA LEU A 74 -2.89 -4.61 4.53
C LEU A 74 -1.71 -5.60 4.53
N LEU A 75 -0.48 -5.10 4.64
CA LEU A 75 0.73 -5.93 4.61
C LEU A 75 0.70 -7.09 5.60
N PRO A 76 0.30 -6.92 6.87
CA PRO A 76 0.27 -8.02 7.84
C PRO A 76 -0.73 -9.14 7.48
N THR A 77 -1.68 -8.89 6.61
CA THR A 77 -2.58 -9.94 6.12
C THR A 77 -1.93 -10.84 5.06
N ILE A 78 -0.81 -10.38 4.49
CA ILE A 78 -0.07 -11.06 3.43
C ILE A 78 1.16 -11.76 4.02
N VAL A 79 1.93 -11.03 4.83
CA VAL A 79 3.18 -11.49 5.39
C VAL A 79 3.31 -11.08 6.85
N ASP A 80 3.74 -12.03 7.66
CA ASP A 80 4.06 -11.82 9.08
C ASP A 80 5.58 -12.01 9.25
N VAL A 81 6.29 -10.91 9.47
CA VAL A 81 7.74 -10.92 9.68
C VAL A 81 8.02 -10.98 11.17
N GLN A 82 8.56 -12.12 11.61
CA GLN A 82 8.81 -12.42 13.02
C GLN A 82 10.30 -12.33 13.36
N GLY A 83 10.62 -12.37 14.66
CA GLY A 83 11.99 -12.34 15.14
C GLY A 83 12.60 -10.95 15.29
N PHE A 84 11.77 -9.91 15.26
CA PHE A 84 12.18 -8.51 15.44
C PHE A 84 11.35 -7.83 16.53
N ALA A 85 11.93 -6.82 17.19
CA ALA A 85 11.22 -6.03 18.17
C ALA A 85 10.22 -5.07 17.53
N MET A 86 10.55 -4.53 16.33
CA MET A 86 9.64 -3.64 15.59
C MET A 86 10.00 -3.55 14.11
N GLY A 87 9.01 -3.18 13.30
CA GLY A 87 9.18 -2.77 11.91
C GLY A 87 8.82 -1.29 11.76
N VAL A 88 9.61 -0.58 10.97
CA VAL A 88 9.45 0.87 10.75
C VAL A 88 9.40 1.15 9.25
N ASN A 89 8.44 1.96 8.83
CA ASN A 89 8.42 2.51 7.48
C ASN A 89 9.53 3.58 7.40
N TYR A 90 10.60 3.26 6.71
CA TYR A 90 11.75 4.14 6.58
C TYR A 90 11.61 5.15 5.45
N GLY A 91 10.95 4.76 4.36
CA GLY A 91 10.79 5.61 3.20
C GLY A 91 10.37 4.85 1.95
N ALA A 92 10.46 5.53 0.83
CA ALA A 92 10.15 4.97 -0.48
C ALA A 92 11.10 5.53 -1.54
N ASN A 93 11.52 4.69 -2.50
CA ASN A 93 12.38 5.10 -3.59
C ASN A 93 11.61 5.64 -4.79
N LYS A 94 10.51 4.95 -5.13
CA LYS A 94 9.65 5.30 -6.26
C LYS A 94 8.20 5.14 -5.87
N ILE A 95 7.37 6.10 -6.26
CA ILE A 95 5.92 6.03 -6.08
C ILE A 95 5.29 6.54 -7.36
N ARG A 96 4.33 5.77 -7.92
CA ARG A 96 3.54 6.16 -9.08
C ARG A 96 2.09 5.78 -8.87
N PHE A 97 1.21 6.61 -9.40
CA PHE A 97 -0.25 6.42 -9.38
C PHE A 97 -0.76 6.38 -10.83
N PRO A 98 -0.61 5.22 -11.52
CA PRO A 98 -0.93 5.14 -12.95
C PRO A 98 -2.41 5.29 -13.30
N ALA A 99 -3.30 4.90 -12.36
CA ALA A 99 -4.75 4.98 -12.54
C ALA A 99 -5.45 5.43 -11.26
N PRO A 100 -6.60 6.11 -11.34
CA PRO A 100 -7.35 6.51 -10.16
C PRO A 100 -8.01 5.33 -9.47
N VAL A 101 -8.34 5.52 -8.18
CA VAL A 101 -9.20 4.61 -7.40
C VAL A 101 -10.57 5.28 -7.26
N PRO A 102 -11.58 4.87 -8.03
CA PRO A 102 -12.93 5.39 -7.86
C PRO A 102 -13.47 5.04 -6.47
N VAL A 103 -14.10 6.00 -5.80
CA VAL A 103 -14.81 5.72 -4.55
C VAL A 103 -15.92 4.69 -4.82
N GLY A 104 -16.03 3.68 -3.96
CA GLY A 104 -16.93 2.55 -4.12
C GLY A 104 -16.29 1.34 -4.82
N SER A 105 -15.07 1.49 -5.35
CA SER A 105 -14.33 0.36 -5.93
C SER A 105 -13.65 -0.48 -4.85
N LYS A 106 -13.19 -1.67 -5.23
CA LYS A 106 -12.41 -2.56 -4.37
C LYS A 106 -10.95 -2.53 -4.77
N VAL A 107 -10.07 -2.52 -3.78
CA VAL A 107 -8.61 -2.48 -3.95
C VAL A 107 -8.01 -3.67 -3.23
N ARG A 108 -6.96 -4.24 -3.79
CA ARG A 108 -6.09 -5.20 -3.09
C ARG A 108 -4.63 -4.79 -3.22
N LEU A 109 -3.84 -5.25 -2.26
CA LEU A 109 -2.39 -5.10 -2.25
C LEU A 109 -1.73 -6.40 -2.69
N GLY A 110 -0.78 -6.31 -3.63
CA GLY A 110 0.20 -7.36 -3.92
C GLY A 110 1.58 -6.90 -3.45
N VAL A 111 2.38 -7.83 -2.93
CA VAL A 111 3.69 -7.52 -2.36
C VAL A 111 4.76 -8.43 -2.93
N ARG A 112 5.85 -7.84 -3.41
CA ARG A 112 7.08 -8.52 -3.80
C ARG A 112 8.24 -8.02 -2.93
N LEU A 113 9.00 -8.92 -2.34
CA LEU A 113 10.23 -8.55 -1.64
C LEU A 113 11.36 -8.48 -2.67
N LEU A 114 11.83 -7.27 -2.97
CA LEU A 114 12.85 -7.05 -4.00
C LEU A 114 14.26 -7.38 -3.50
N SER A 115 14.62 -6.88 -2.31
CA SER A 115 15.95 -7.03 -1.76
C SER A 115 15.95 -6.91 -0.24
N VAL A 116 17.01 -7.41 0.37
CA VAL A 116 17.24 -7.32 1.82
C VAL A 116 18.67 -6.86 2.03
N GLU A 117 18.86 -5.85 2.85
CA GLU A 117 20.15 -5.29 3.22
C GLU A 117 20.32 -5.26 4.73
N ASP A 118 21.55 -5.43 5.19
CA ASP A 118 21.88 -5.23 6.60
C ASP A 118 21.91 -3.74 6.92
N VAL A 119 21.34 -3.36 8.06
CA VAL A 119 21.47 -2.02 8.62
C VAL A 119 21.88 -2.14 10.08
N ALA A 120 22.35 -1.04 10.67
CA ALA A 120 22.70 -1.05 12.08
C ALA A 120 21.49 -1.45 12.94
N GLY A 121 21.62 -2.53 13.69
CA GLY A 121 20.58 -3.05 14.58
C GLY A 121 19.47 -3.88 13.92
N GLY A 122 19.61 -4.23 12.64
CA GLY A 122 18.58 -5.02 11.96
C GLY A 122 18.78 -5.21 10.46
N ALA A 123 17.67 -5.23 9.74
CA ALA A 123 17.65 -5.40 8.29
C ALA A 123 16.66 -4.43 7.63
N GLN A 124 16.94 -4.08 6.39
CA GLN A 124 16.04 -3.31 5.54
C GLN A 124 15.54 -4.18 4.38
N GLY A 125 14.24 -4.33 4.28
CA GLY A 125 13.58 -4.92 3.13
C GLY A 125 13.08 -3.84 2.18
N THR A 126 13.40 -3.97 0.90
CA THR A 126 12.77 -3.16 -0.16
C THR A 126 11.63 -3.98 -0.72
N MET A 127 10.40 -3.48 -0.53
CA MET A 127 9.19 -4.16 -0.97
C MET A 127 8.50 -3.36 -2.07
N GLU A 128 8.16 -4.04 -3.16
CA GLU A 128 7.29 -3.46 -4.18
C GLU A 128 5.84 -3.72 -3.78
N LEU A 129 5.12 -2.64 -3.53
CA LEU A 129 3.70 -2.65 -3.26
C LEU A 129 2.96 -2.28 -4.52
N THR A 130 2.06 -3.16 -4.97
CA THR A 130 1.19 -2.92 -6.13
C THR A 130 -0.25 -2.95 -5.67
N PHE A 131 -0.94 -1.83 -5.82
CA PHE A 131 -2.36 -1.72 -5.50
C PHE A 131 -3.16 -1.84 -6.78
N GLU A 132 -4.08 -2.78 -6.80
CA GLU A 132 -4.95 -3.05 -7.94
C GLU A 132 -6.39 -2.68 -7.61
N VAL A 133 -7.10 -2.13 -8.58
CA VAL A 133 -8.56 -1.93 -8.52
C VAL A 133 -9.24 -3.06 -9.26
N ASP A 134 -10.24 -3.66 -8.65
CA ASP A 134 -11.00 -4.76 -9.24
C ASP A 134 -11.61 -4.33 -10.58
N GLY A 135 -11.32 -5.11 -11.62
CA GLY A 135 -11.78 -4.84 -12.99
C GLY A 135 -10.95 -3.82 -13.78
N ALA A 136 -9.94 -3.18 -13.18
CA ALA A 136 -9.08 -2.23 -13.88
C ALA A 136 -7.86 -2.93 -14.52
N GLU A 137 -7.42 -2.44 -15.68
CA GLU A 137 -6.26 -2.99 -16.38
C GLU A 137 -4.94 -2.54 -15.78
N LYS A 138 -4.89 -1.29 -15.27
CA LYS A 138 -3.67 -0.69 -14.72
C LYS A 138 -3.74 -0.65 -13.19
N PRO A 139 -2.60 -0.83 -12.50
CA PRO A 139 -2.54 -0.62 -11.06
C PRO A 139 -2.83 0.84 -10.70
N SER A 140 -3.40 1.04 -9.52
CA SER A 140 -3.67 2.38 -9.00
C SER A 140 -2.48 2.99 -8.26
N CYS A 141 -1.57 2.15 -7.76
CA CYS A 141 -0.33 2.58 -7.14
C CYS A 141 0.72 1.49 -7.27
N VAL A 142 1.94 1.90 -7.60
CA VAL A 142 3.14 1.05 -7.53
C VAL A 142 4.19 1.81 -6.75
N ALA A 143 4.68 1.23 -5.65
CA ALA A 143 5.64 1.88 -4.78
C ALA A 143 6.74 0.91 -4.34
N GLU A 144 7.99 1.35 -4.39
CA GLU A 144 9.10 0.66 -3.72
C GLU A 144 9.26 1.25 -2.32
N VAL A 145 8.86 0.51 -1.30
CA VAL A 145 8.84 0.95 0.09
C VAL A 145 9.97 0.27 0.87
N LEU A 146 10.62 1.03 1.74
CA LEU A 146 11.71 0.58 2.57
C LEU A 146 11.18 0.33 3.99
N TYR A 147 11.17 -0.94 4.41
CA TYR A 147 10.83 -1.32 5.77
C TYR A 147 12.10 -1.74 6.50
N ARG A 148 12.34 -1.15 7.67
CA ARG A 148 13.43 -1.55 8.56
C ARG A 148 12.89 -2.36 9.72
N TYR A 149 13.52 -3.52 9.93
CA TYR A 149 13.20 -4.43 11.01
C TYR A 149 14.36 -4.42 12.01
N TYR A 150 14.07 -4.10 13.26
CA TYR A 150 15.06 -3.96 14.31
C TYR A 150 14.95 -5.11 15.32
N LEU A 151 16.12 -5.61 15.75
CA LEU A 151 16.25 -6.69 16.72
C LEU A 151 15.95 -6.23 18.17
#